data_1e1adef0aec3074ed521161a8027e14e
#
_entry.id   1e1adef0aec3074ed521161a8027e14e
#
_cell.length_a   1.000
_cell.length_b   1.000
_cell.length_c   1.000
_cell.angle_alpha   90.00
_cell.angle_beta   90.00
_cell.angle_gamma   90.00
#
_symmetry.space_group_name_H-M   'P 1'
#
loop_
_entity.id
_entity.type
_entity.pdbx_description
1 polymer ?
#
loop_
_entity_poly.entity_id
_entity_poly.type
_entity_poly.pdbx_seq_one_letter_code
_entity_poly.pdbx_strand_id
1 'polypeptide(L)'
;MLFCNSGAEANETAIKLARKYGNVTFKTPKYKIITIKNSFHGRTIATLKATAQEDKHKYFAPYPDGFVYANDINEAITMIDDTTVSVMLELIQGEGGIFMQDIFQVQRLERILKEKKLLLIIDEVQTGVYRSGNFLISQYFGIKPDIVTLAKGLASGIPIGVMMTSLKDIFTFGDHGSTFGGNHLSTTVCKAVLKILEKYSNSGKLGENIKYFNSCLQYFTDKYPNIFLQKNGWGFMQGLVLKNENDLSN
;
A
#
# COMPACT_ATOMS: atom_id res chain seq x y z
N MET A 1 3.97 -11.92 -11.81
CA MET A 1 3.23 -10.66 -11.68
C MET A 1 1.94 -10.77 -12.44
N LEU A 2 0.91 -10.00 -12.04
CA LEU A 2 -0.41 -10.02 -12.63
C LEU A 2 -0.89 -8.58 -12.87
N PHE A 3 -1.30 -8.28 -14.11
CA PHE A 3 -1.79 -6.96 -14.49
C PHE A 3 -3.31 -6.89 -14.36
N CYS A 4 -3.79 -5.73 -13.91
CA CYS A 4 -5.19 -5.34 -13.81
C CYS A 4 -5.33 -3.85 -14.16
N ASN A 5 -6.44 -3.19 -13.79
CA ASN A 5 -6.74 -1.84 -14.26
C ASN A 5 -6.71 -0.78 -13.15
N SER A 6 -6.64 -1.21 -11.89
CA SER A 6 -6.72 -0.31 -10.74
C SER A 6 -5.99 -0.84 -9.52
N GLY A 7 -5.76 0.02 -8.52
CA GLY A 7 -5.20 -0.40 -7.23
C GLY A 7 -6.13 -1.35 -6.46
N ALA A 8 -7.45 -1.12 -6.53
CA ALA A 8 -8.42 -2.01 -5.90
C ALA A 8 -8.35 -3.42 -6.49
N GLU A 9 -8.27 -3.57 -7.83
CA GLU A 9 -8.12 -4.88 -8.48
C GLU A 9 -6.76 -5.53 -8.13
N ALA A 10 -5.68 -4.76 -8.03
CA ALA A 10 -4.38 -5.27 -7.60
C ALA A 10 -4.45 -5.82 -6.16
N ASN A 11 -5.14 -5.10 -5.27
CA ASN A 11 -5.34 -5.53 -3.88
C ASN A 11 -6.29 -6.74 -3.78
N GLU A 12 -7.37 -6.80 -4.59
CA GLU A 12 -8.21 -8.01 -4.71
C GLU A 12 -7.37 -9.23 -5.13
N THR A 13 -6.48 -9.03 -6.11
CA THR A 13 -5.55 -10.07 -6.56
C THR A 13 -4.63 -10.53 -5.43
N ALA A 14 -4.08 -9.60 -4.64
CA ALA A 14 -3.22 -9.88 -3.48
C ALA A 14 -3.97 -10.66 -2.39
N ILE A 15 -5.20 -10.23 -2.05
CA ILE A 15 -6.09 -10.91 -1.08
C ILE A 15 -6.40 -12.34 -1.54
N LYS A 16 -6.77 -12.52 -2.81
CA LYS A 16 -7.05 -13.85 -3.38
C LYS A 16 -5.82 -14.75 -3.35
N LEU A 17 -4.65 -14.22 -3.74
CA LEU A 17 -3.40 -14.97 -3.72
C LEU A 17 -3.04 -15.42 -2.29
N ALA A 18 -3.13 -14.50 -1.31
CA ALA A 18 -2.85 -14.82 0.09
C ALA A 18 -3.79 -15.90 0.62
N ARG A 19 -5.09 -15.81 0.36
CA ARG A 19 -6.07 -16.82 0.78
C ARG A 19 -5.82 -18.16 0.11
N LYS A 20 -5.51 -18.18 -1.19
CA LYS A 20 -5.16 -19.44 -1.87
C LYS A 20 -3.88 -20.03 -1.29
N TYR A 21 -2.83 -19.24 -1.07
CA TYR A 21 -1.61 -19.66 -0.40
C TYR A 21 -1.91 -20.32 0.95
N GLY A 22 -2.72 -19.68 1.78
CA GLY A 22 -3.10 -20.20 3.09
C GLY A 22 -3.86 -21.52 3.03
N ASN A 23 -4.68 -21.73 2.00
CA ASN A 23 -5.46 -22.96 1.83
C ASN A 23 -4.64 -24.12 1.26
N VAL A 24 -3.65 -23.85 0.38
CA VAL A 24 -2.87 -24.92 -0.27
C VAL A 24 -1.57 -25.26 0.44
N THR A 25 -1.04 -24.34 1.25
CA THR A 25 0.27 -24.51 1.90
C THR A 25 0.17 -25.14 3.30
N PHE A 26 -0.92 -24.87 4.01
CA PHE A 26 -1.07 -25.32 5.40
C PHE A 26 -2.08 -26.47 5.51
N LYS A 27 -1.84 -27.40 6.45
CA LYS A 27 -2.76 -28.51 6.73
C LYS A 27 -4.13 -28.01 7.20
N THR A 28 -4.13 -26.99 8.05
CA THR A 28 -5.33 -26.26 8.47
C THR A 28 -5.40 -24.98 7.65
N PRO A 29 -6.51 -24.72 6.95
CA PRO A 29 -6.65 -23.53 6.11
C PRO A 29 -6.42 -22.24 6.87
N LYS A 30 -5.61 -21.35 6.28
CA LYS A 30 -5.34 -20.00 6.79
C LYS A 30 -5.91 -18.98 5.82
N TYR A 31 -6.72 -18.04 6.32
CA TYR A 31 -7.44 -17.09 5.46
C TYR A 31 -7.54 -15.68 6.05
N LYS A 32 -7.23 -15.54 7.36
CA LYS A 32 -7.33 -14.26 8.05
C LYS A 32 -6.23 -13.30 7.61
N ILE A 33 -6.64 -12.10 7.25
CA ILE A 33 -5.78 -10.98 6.87
C ILE A 33 -5.91 -9.89 7.93
N ILE A 34 -4.81 -9.51 8.53
CA ILE A 34 -4.75 -8.40 9.48
C ILE A 34 -4.40 -7.14 8.71
N THR A 35 -5.16 -6.06 8.88
CA THR A 35 -4.87 -4.73 8.34
C THR A 35 -4.70 -3.72 9.47
N ILE A 36 -4.09 -2.56 9.18
CA ILE A 36 -3.81 -1.54 10.20
C ILE A 36 -4.91 -0.47 10.15
N LYS A 37 -5.36 -0.02 11.30
CA LYS A 37 -6.34 1.07 11.46
C LYS A 37 -5.97 2.28 10.59
N ASN A 38 -6.98 2.93 10.04
CA ASN A 38 -6.87 4.05 9.10
C ASN A 38 -6.24 3.69 7.74
N SER A 39 -5.97 2.41 7.44
CA SER A 39 -5.53 2.00 6.11
C SER A 39 -6.62 2.20 5.06
N PHE A 40 -6.20 2.33 3.80
CA PHE A 40 -7.08 2.38 2.64
C PHE A 40 -6.56 1.45 1.55
N HIS A 41 -7.34 0.40 1.21
CA HIS A 41 -6.94 -0.61 0.22
C HIS A 41 -7.84 -0.69 -1.00
N GLY A 42 -8.92 0.08 -1.05
CA GLY A 42 -9.81 0.14 -2.20
C GLY A 42 -11.29 0.25 -1.85
N ARG A 43 -12.14 0.17 -2.88
CA ARG A 43 -13.60 0.35 -2.77
C ARG A 43 -14.41 -0.82 -3.32
N THR A 44 -13.78 -1.92 -3.74
CA THR A 44 -14.46 -3.19 -4.02
C THR A 44 -14.79 -3.88 -2.70
N ILE A 45 -15.73 -4.82 -2.67
CA ILE A 45 -16.26 -5.36 -1.41
C ILE A 45 -15.18 -5.94 -0.50
N ALA A 46 -14.19 -6.70 -1.03
CA ALA A 46 -13.13 -7.24 -0.19
C ALA A 46 -12.06 -6.18 0.17
N THR A 47 -11.65 -5.32 -0.76
CA THR A 47 -10.71 -4.24 -0.45
C THR A 47 -11.32 -3.16 0.44
N LEU A 48 -12.64 -2.92 0.33
CA LEU A 48 -13.36 -2.06 1.24
C LEU A 48 -13.37 -2.66 2.65
N LYS A 49 -13.59 -3.97 2.77
CA LYS A 49 -13.49 -4.66 4.07
C LYS A 49 -12.06 -4.69 4.61
N ALA A 50 -11.03 -4.75 3.75
CA ALA A 50 -9.64 -4.61 4.15
C ALA A 50 -9.26 -3.18 4.61
N THR A 51 -10.00 -2.16 4.12
CA THR A 51 -9.85 -0.75 4.51
C THR A 51 -10.33 -0.56 5.95
N ALA A 52 -9.42 -0.30 6.89
CA ALA A 52 -9.73 -0.19 8.31
C ALA A 52 -10.24 1.21 8.70
N GLN A 53 -11.29 1.67 8.02
CA GLN A 53 -12.00 2.93 8.24
C GLN A 53 -13.50 2.64 8.28
N GLU A 54 -14.06 2.48 9.48
CA GLU A 54 -15.44 1.99 9.68
C GLU A 54 -16.52 2.83 9.00
N ASP A 55 -16.34 4.16 8.94
CA ASP A 55 -17.28 5.06 8.27
C ASP A 55 -17.48 4.74 6.79
N LYS A 56 -16.46 4.20 6.13
CA LYS A 56 -16.51 3.79 4.72
C LYS A 56 -17.30 2.50 4.51
N HIS A 57 -17.55 1.72 5.57
CA HIS A 57 -18.26 0.43 5.49
C HIS A 57 -19.79 0.55 5.52
N LYS A 58 -20.33 1.71 5.88
CA LYS A 58 -21.76 1.90 6.03
C LYS A 58 -22.53 1.50 4.75
N TYR A 59 -23.60 0.75 4.91
CA TYR A 59 -24.57 0.36 3.86
C TYR A 59 -24.10 -0.66 2.82
N PHE A 60 -22.90 -1.25 2.94
CA PHE A 60 -22.37 -2.18 1.93
C PHE A 60 -22.24 -3.64 2.39
N ALA A 61 -22.70 -3.94 3.61
CA ALA A 61 -22.74 -5.31 4.10
C ALA A 61 -23.73 -6.19 3.28
N PRO A 62 -23.52 -7.52 3.19
CA PRO A 62 -22.54 -8.31 3.92
C PRO A 62 -21.15 -8.26 3.29
N TYR A 63 -20.13 -8.37 4.14
CA TYR A 63 -18.73 -8.40 3.73
C TYR A 63 -18.15 -9.81 3.81
N PRO A 64 -17.09 -10.13 3.04
CA PRO A 64 -16.36 -11.38 3.23
C PRO A 64 -15.68 -11.41 4.61
N ASP A 65 -15.73 -12.57 5.27
CA ASP A 65 -15.07 -12.83 6.55
C ASP A 65 -13.54 -12.85 6.44
N GLY A 66 -12.89 -12.88 7.61
CA GLY A 66 -11.46 -13.08 7.73
C GLY A 66 -10.63 -11.80 7.60
N PHE A 67 -11.21 -10.64 7.81
CA PHE A 67 -10.47 -9.36 7.98
C PHE A 67 -10.58 -8.89 9.43
N VAL A 68 -9.44 -8.53 10.01
CA VAL A 68 -9.35 -7.95 11.35
C VAL A 68 -8.44 -6.72 11.34
N TYR A 69 -8.69 -5.78 12.24
CA TYR A 69 -8.01 -4.49 12.29
C TYR A 69 -7.18 -4.40 13.56
N ALA A 70 -5.89 -4.09 13.39
CA ALA A 70 -5.00 -3.75 14.49
C ALA A 70 -4.82 -2.24 14.58
N ASN A 71 -4.68 -1.69 15.77
CA ASN A 71 -4.43 -0.26 15.94
C ASN A 71 -3.03 0.13 15.43
N ASP A 72 -2.06 -0.76 15.58
CA ASP A 72 -0.68 -0.58 15.12
C ASP A 72 -0.01 -1.93 14.78
N ILE A 73 1.24 -1.89 14.38
CA ILE A 73 2.02 -3.06 14.01
C ILE A 73 2.28 -4.00 15.20
N ASN A 74 2.45 -3.47 16.41
CA ASN A 74 2.69 -4.31 17.60
C ASN A 74 1.43 -5.12 17.93
N GLU A 75 0.26 -4.49 17.87
CA GLU A 75 -1.00 -5.19 18.06
C GLU A 75 -1.23 -6.22 16.93
N ALA A 76 -0.92 -5.86 15.68
CA ALA A 76 -1.01 -6.82 14.56
C ALA A 76 -0.20 -8.09 14.82
N ILE A 77 1.01 -7.95 15.40
CA ILE A 77 1.84 -9.09 15.78
C ILE A 77 1.15 -9.96 16.85
N THR A 78 0.51 -9.36 17.84
CA THR A 78 -0.20 -10.10 18.90
C THR A 78 -1.48 -10.79 18.43
N MET A 79 -2.10 -10.28 17.37
CA MET A 79 -3.32 -10.84 16.75
C MET A 79 -3.05 -12.01 15.80
N ILE A 80 -1.78 -12.36 15.57
CA ILE A 80 -1.40 -13.53 14.73
C ILE A 80 -1.78 -14.81 15.43
N ASP A 81 -2.67 -15.58 14.83
CA ASP A 81 -3.12 -16.90 15.29
C ASP A 81 -3.06 -17.97 14.19
N ASP A 82 -3.63 -19.14 14.46
CA ASP A 82 -3.60 -20.29 13.55
C ASP A 82 -4.41 -20.09 12.27
N THR A 83 -5.33 -19.11 12.23
CA THR A 83 -6.11 -18.77 11.04
C THR A 83 -5.46 -17.69 10.20
N THR A 84 -4.46 -16.99 10.72
CA THR A 84 -3.79 -15.86 10.05
C THR A 84 -2.96 -16.34 8.87
N VAL A 85 -3.15 -15.72 7.70
CA VAL A 85 -2.35 -15.96 6.49
C VAL A 85 -1.43 -14.81 6.16
N SER A 86 -1.86 -13.58 6.43
CA SER A 86 -1.06 -12.40 6.08
C SER A 86 -1.35 -11.19 6.97
N VAL A 87 -0.40 -10.25 6.95
CA VAL A 87 -0.62 -8.85 7.34
C VAL A 87 -0.51 -8.00 6.08
N MET A 88 -1.46 -7.10 5.87
CA MET A 88 -1.51 -6.16 4.75
C MET A 88 -1.48 -4.73 5.27
N LEU A 89 -0.56 -3.90 4.77
CA LEU A 89 -0.42 -2.52 5.21
C LEU A 89 0.13 -1.59 4.13
N GLU A 90 -0.10 -0.29 4.33
CA GLU A 90 0.61 0.81 3.68
C GLU A 90 1.79 1.23 4.57
N LEU A 91 2.99 1.40 4.03
CA LEU A 91 4.15 1.91 4.78
C LEU A 91 4.05 3.41 5.08
N ILE A 92 3.31 4.13 4.24
CA ILE A 92 2.81 5.48 4.53
C ILE A 92 1.32 5.46 4.22
N GLN A 93 0.48 5.63 5.24
CA GLN A 93 -0.97 5.67 5.09
C GLN A 93 -1.39 7.00 4.47
N GLY A 94 -1.91 6.96 3.23
CA GLY A 94 -2.32 8.17 2.51
C GLY A 94 -3.60 8.78 3.08
N GLU A 95 -4.66 8.03 3.08
CA GLU A 95 -5.98 8.43 3.58
C GLU A 95 -6.04 8.55 5.12
N GLY A 96 -5.07 7.97 5.81
CA GLY A 96 -4.94 8.02 7.27
C GLY A 96 -4.21 9.25 7.81
N GLY A 97 -3.97 10.29 6.99
CA GLY A 97 -3.33 11.54 7.43
C GLY A 97 -1.82 11.62 7.13
N ILE A 98 -1.35 10.93 6.12
CA ILE A 98 0.06 10.86 5.69
C ILE A 98 0.97 10.39 6.84
N PHE A 99 0.59 9.29 7.43
CA PHE A 99 1.31 8.70 8.56
C PHE A 99 2.29 7.61 8.09
N MET A 100 3.57 7.78 8.40
CA MET A 100 4.61 6.79 8.11
C MET A 100 4.75 5.80 9.26
N GLN A 101 4.78 4.50 8.93
CA GLN A 101 4.99 3.43 9.91
C GLN A 101 6.42 3.46 10.45
N ASP A 102 6.61 2.95 11.67
CA ASP A 102 7.94 2.79 12.25
C ASP A 102 8.73 1.68 11.55
N ILE A 103 9.93 2.02 11.07
CA ILE A 103 10.78 1.12 10.27
C ILE A 103 11.14 -0.15 11.06
N PHE A 104 11.50 -0.01 12.32
CA PHE A 104 11.93 -1.13 13.16
C PHE A 104 10.77 -2.09 13.47
N GLN A 105 9.56 -1.54 13.67
CA GLN A 105 8.36 -2.34 13.88
C GLN A 105 8.00 -3.13 12.62
N VAL A 106 8.09 -2.50 11.42
CA VAL A 106 7.84 -3.17 10.14
C VAL A 106 8.87 -4.29 9.89
N GLN A 107 10.15 -4.04 10.13
CA GLN A 107 11.20 -5.04 10.00
C GLN A 107 11.03 -6.20 10.99
N ARG A 108 10.56 -5.90 12.22
CA ARG A 108 10.20 -6.93 13.20
C ARG A 108 9.02 -7.77 12.73
N LEU A 109 7.97 -7.14 12.21
CA LEU A 109 6.81 -7.81 11.65
C LEU A 109 7.22 -8.75 10.50
N GLU A 110 8.02 -8.28 9.54
CA GLU A 110 8.52 -9.10 8.43
C GLU A 110 9.22 -10.37 8.94
N ARG A 111 10.13 -10.25 9.92
CA ARG A 111 10.83 -11.41 10.49
C ARG A 111 9.87 -12.42 11.10
N ILE A 112 8.91 -11.97 11.91
CA ILE A 112 7.92 -12.83 12.55
C ILE A 112 7.04 -13.55 11.51
N LEU A 113 6.58 -12.83 10.49
CA LEU A 113 5.77 -13.42 9.42
C LEU A 113 6.57 -14.47 8.66
N LYS A 114 7.82 -14.20 8.32
CA LYS A 114 8.71 -15.14 7.64
C LYS A 114 8.97 -16.41 8.46
N GLU A 115 9.26 -16.29 9.75
CA GLU A 115 9.43 -17.43 10.67
C GLU A 115 8.19 -18.32 10.71
N LYS A 116 7.00 -17.72 10.67
CA LYS A 116 5.71 -18.42 10.68
C LYS A 116 5.22 -18.84 9.28
N LYS A 117 5.98 -18.55 8.22
CA LYS A 117 5.59 -18.76 6.81
C LYS A 117 4.29 -18.05 6.44
N LEU A 118 4.02 -16.90 7.04
CA LEU A 118 2.90 -16.02 6.74
C LEU A 118 3.35 -14.93 5.79
N LEU A 119 2.41 -14.31 5.07
CA LEU A 119 2.74 -13.36 4.02
C LEU A 119 2.71 -11.92 4.51
N LEU A 120 3.67 -11.13 4.04
CA LEU A 120 3.68 -9.67 4.14
C LEU A 120 3.19 -9.09 2.82
N ILE A 121 2.05 -8.38 2.85
CA ILE A 121 1.49 -7.65 1.71
C ILE A 121 1.73 -6.17 1.94
N ILE A 122 2.44 -5.52 1.04
CA ILE A 122 2.64 -4.06 1.06
C ILE A 122 1.85 -3.43 -0.09
N ASP A 123 0.90 -2.57 0.29
CA ASP A 123 0.16 -1.73 -0.64
C ASP A 123 0.99 -0.49 -0.98
N GLU A 124 1.62 -0.53 -2.15
CA GLU A 124 2.41 0.58 -2.72
C GLU A 124 1.64 1.35 -3.82
N VAL A 125 0.31 1.20 -3.85
CA VAL A 125 -0.55 1.90 -4.83
C VAL A 125 -0.36 3.41 -4.77
N GLN A 126 -0.11 3.95 -3.58
CA GLN A 126 0.12 5.39 -3.41
C GLN A 126 1.58 5.75 -3.19
N THR A 127 2.35 4.93 -2.50
CA THR A 127 3.73 5.20 -2.10
C THR A 127 4.76 4.88 -3.18
N GLY A 128 4.43 3.93 -4.07
CA GLY A 128 5.33 3.44 -5.10
C GLY A 128 5.53 4.40 -6.28
N VAL A 129 6.26 3.93 -7.26
CA VAL A 129 6.56 4.64 -8.52
C VAL A 129 7.20 6.02 -8.26
N TYR A 130 8.20 6.02 -7.37
CA TYR A 130 8.99 7.21 -6.97
C TYR A 130 8.21 8.31 -6.22
N ARG A 131 6.94 8.10 -5.86
CA ARG A 131 6.17 9.05 -5.05
C ARG A 131 6.87 9.34 -3.71
N SER A 132 7.43 8.32 -3.10
CA SER A 132 8.19 8.41 -1.85
C SER A 132 9.70 8.65 -2.03
N GLY A 133 10.17 8.81 -3.28
CA GLY A 133 11.60 8.98 -3.60
C GLY A 133 12.30 7.70 -4.05
N ASN A 134 11.79 6.54 -3.68
CA ASN A 134 12.23 5.23 -4.18
C ASN A 134 11.19 4.66 -5.14
N PHE A 135 11.61 3.72 -6.01
CA PHE A 135 10.63 3.01 -6.84
C PHE A 135 9.55 2.33 -5.99
N LEU A 136 9.98 1.68 -4.91
CA LEU A 136 9.12 1.17 -3.84
C LEU A 136 9.62 1.72 -2.50
N ILE A 137 8.73 2.21 -1.62
CA ILE A 137 9.13 2.66 -0.28
C ILE A 137 9.64 1.50 0.58
N SER A 138 9.22 0.27 0.30
CA SER A 138 9.74 -0.93 0.95
C SER A 138 11.27 -1.08 0.81
N GLN A 139 11.88 -0.52 -0.25
CA GLN A 139 13.33 -0.47 -0.41
C GLN A 139 13.99 0.42 0.68
N TYR A 140 13.39 1.57 1.00
CA TYR A 140 13.84 2.44 2.09
C TYR A 140 13.67 1.78 3.46
N PHE A 141 12.59 1.01 3.66
CA PHE A 141 12.37 0.24 4.88
C PHE A 141 13.31 -0.97 5.03
N GLY A 142 14.07 -1.33 3.98
CA GLY A 142 14.98 -2.47 3.99
C GLY A 142 14.28 -3.82 4.11
N ILE A 143 13.01 -3.92 3.67
CA ILE A 143 12.19 -5.13 3.73
C ILE A 143 11.97 -5.75 2.35
N LYS A 144 11.61 -7.04 2.33
CA LYS A 144 11.29 -7.80 1.11
C LYS A 144 9.88 -8.40 1.25
N PRO A 145 8.83 -7.65 0.90
CA PRO A 145 7.46 -8.15 0.94
C PRO A 145 7.26 -9.38 0.04
N ASP A 146 6.34 -10.26 0.42
CA ASP A 146 5.94 -11.41 -0.41
C ASP A 146 5.03 -10.96 -1.56
N ILE A 147 4.22 -9.93 -1.31
CA ILE A 147 3.29 -9.36 -2.28
C ILE A 147 3.38 -7.83 -2.22
N VAL A 148 3.47 -7.19 -3.39
CA VAL A 148 3.42 -5.73 -3.56
C VAL A 148 2.36 -5.38 -4.59
N THR A 149 1.57 -4.36 -4.33
CA THR A 149 0.58 -3.83 -5.28
C THR A 149 0.94 -2.42 -5.72
N LEU A 150 0.76 -2.13 -7.00
CA LEU A 150 1.04 -0.84 -7.64
C LEU A 150 -0.12 -0.41 -8.53
N ALA A 151 -0.34 0.90 -8.64
CA ALA A 151 -1.25 1.54 -9.60
C ALA A 151 -0.96 3.04 -9.71
N LYS A 152 -2.00 3.88 -9.72
CA LYS A 152 -1.94 5.37 -9.72
C LYS A 152 -0.89 5.92 -10.69
N GLY A 153 0.27 6.34 -10.20
CA GLY A 153 1.36 6.92 -11.00
C GLY A 153 2.01 5.99 -12.02
N LEU A 154 1.69 4.69 -12.01
CA LEU A 154 2.38 3.66 -12.80
C LEU A 154 2.32 3.90 -14.32
N ALA A 155 1.20 4.44 -14.82
CA ALA A 155 1.05 4.82 -16.23
C ALA A 155 0.53 6.26 -16.40
N SER A 156 0.81 7.16 -15.43
CA SER A 156 0.56 8.60 -15.51
C SER A 156 -0.83 9.00 -16.02
N GLY A 157 -1.88 8.34 -15.52
CA GLY A 157 -3.28 8.63 -15.84
C GLY A 157 -3.98 7.55 -16.69
N ILE A 158 -3.26 6.65 -17.33
CA ILE A 158 -3.86 5.50 -18.01
C ILE A 158 -4.15 4.39 -16.96
N PRO A 159 -5.37 3.80 -16.96
CA PRO A 159 -5.73 2.77 -15.99
C PRO A 159 -4.78 1.55 -16.06
N ILE A 160 -4.12 1.26 -14.97
CA ILE A 160 -3.29 0.08 -14.76
C ILE A 160 -3.15 -0.20 -13.26
N GLY A 161 -3.17 -1.47 -12.91
CA GLY A 161 -2.78 -1.97 -11.60
C GLY A 161 -1.89 -3.20 -11.79
N VAL A 162 -1.04 -3.47 -10.82
CA VAL A 162 -0.16 -4.64 -10.86
C VAL A 162 -0.04 -5.22 -9.45
N MET A 163 -0.22 -6.53 -9.35
CA MET A 163 0.22 -7.31 -8.20
C MET A 163 1.51 -8.04 -8.55
N MET A 164 2.54 -7.83 -7.76
CA MET A 164 3.84 -8.48 -7.87
C MET A 164 4.05 -9.41 -6.68
N THR A 165 4.64 -10.58 -6.94
CA THR A 165 4.96 -11.55 -5.89
C THR A 165 6.16 -12.39 -6.27
N SER A 166 6.90 -12.86 -5.27
CA SER A 166 7.95 -13.88 -5.41
C SER A 166 7.40 -15.32 -5.29
N LEU A 167 6.15 -15.49 -4.85
CA LEU A 167 5.51 -16.79 -4.75
C LEU A 167 5.29 -17.39 -6.14
N LYS A 168 5.63 -18.68 -6.26
CA LYS A 168 5.45 -19.44 -7.50
C LYS A 168 4.34 -20.46 -7.33
N ASP A 169 3.65 -20.76 -8.43
CA ASP A 169 2.71 -21.88 -8.56
C ASP A 169 1.54 -21.87 -7.56
N ILE A 170 1.23 -20.69 -6.96
CA ILE A 170 0.06 -20.54 -6.10
C ILE A 170 -1.20 -20.34 -6.95
N PHE A 171 -1.19 -19.36 -7.87
CA PHE A 171 -2.24 -19.25 -8.87
C PHE A 171 -2.01 -20.24 -10.00
N THR A 172 -3.07 -20.94 -10.39
CA THR A 172 -3.14 -21.83 -11.55
C THR A 172 -4.13 -21.26 -12.56
N PHE A 173 -4.18 -21.87 -13.75
CA PHE A 173 -5.10 -21.43 -14.79
C PHE A 173 -6.56 -21.40 -14.29
N GLY A 174 -7.25 -20.29 -14.54
CA GLY A 174 -8.65 -20.08 -14.12
C GLY A 174 -8.84 -19.47 -12.73
N ASP A 175 -7.80 -19.35 -11.89
CA ASP A 175 -7.96 -18.79 -10.53
C ASP A 175 -8.26 -17.30 -10.51
N HIS A 176 -7.64 -16.55 -11.41
CA HIS A 176 -7.80 -15.10 -11.49
C HIS A 176 -7.51 -14.61 -12.90
N GLY A 177 -8.13 -13.50 -13.27
CA GLY A 177 -7.94 -12.89 -14.59
C GLY A 177 -8.54 -11.50 -14.65
N SER A 178 -8.21 -10.78 -15.71
CA SER A 178 -8.77 -9.47 -16.03
C SER A 178 -8.89 -9.35 -17.56
N THR A 179 -10.05 -8.94 -18.05
CA THR A 179 -10.29 -8.79 -19.50
C THR A 179 -9.36 -7.76 -20.14
N PHE A 180 -9.14 -6.64 -19.45
CA PHE A 180 -8.33 -5.53 -19.98
C PHE A 180 -6.99 -5.35 -19.27
N GLY A 181 -6.73 -6.10 -18.21
CA GLY A 181 -5.47 -6.04 -17.47
C GLY A 181 -4.29 -6.43 -18.37
N GLY A 182 -3.28 -5.57 -18.41
CA GLY A 182 -2.09 -5.81 -19.24
C GLY A 182 -2.27 -5.52 -20.73
N ASN A 183 -3.30 -4.76 -21.12
CA ASN A 183 -3.51 -4.37 -22.51
C ASN A 183 -2.32 -3.55 -23.06
N HIS A 184 -2.16 -3.56 -24.40
CA HIS A 184 -1.02 -2.94 -25.07
C HIS A 184 -0.88 -1.43 -24.79
N LEU A 185 -1.99 -0.69 -24.71
CA LEU A 185 -1.94 0.75 -24.43
C LEU A 185 -1.38 1.01 -23.02
N SER A 186 -2.01 0.42 -22.01
CA SER A 186 -1.60 0.63 -20.59
C SER A 186 -0.16 0.20 -20.33
N THR A 187 0.27 -0.96 -20.85
CA THR A 187 1.63 -1.47 -20.64
C THR A 187 2.68 -0.69 -21.43
N THR A 188 2.36 -0.20 -22.63
CA THR A 188 3.26 0.66 -23.42
C THR A 188 3.49 1.99 -22.72
N VAL A 189 2.42 2.64 -22.23
CA VAL A 189 2.52 3.89 -21.47
C VAL A 189 3.26 3.66 -20.16
N CYS A 190 2.94 2.60 -19.42
CA CYS A 190 3.65 2.22 -18.20
C CYS A 190 5.16 2.09 -18.44
N LYS A 191 5.56 1.35 -19.48
CA LYS A 191 6.98 1.19 -19.85
C LYS A 191 7.66 2.54 -20.16
N ALA A 192 6.98 3.44 -20.85
CA ALA A 192 7.50 4.78 -21.16
C ALA A 192 7.66 5.63 -19.88
N VAL A 193 6.64 5.64 -19.02
CA VAL A 193 6.65 6.36 -17.74
C VAL A 193 7.79 5.86 -16.86
N LEU A 194 7.94 4.54 -16.70
CA LEU A 194 9.00 3.95 -15.87
C LEU A 194 10.40 4.34 -16.36
N LYS A 195 10.65 4.31 -17.68
CA LYS A 195 11.93 4.74 -18.25
C LYS A 195 12.24 6.21 -17.97
N ILE A 196 11.23 7.09 -18.05
CA ILE A 196 11.38 8.52 -17.79
C ILE A 196 11.70 8.74 -16.30
N LEU A 197 10.94 8.11 -15.41
CA LEU A 197 11.12 8.25 -13.96
C LEU A 197 12.44 7.65 -13.48
N GLU A 198 12.86 6.51 -14.01
CA GLU A 198 14.16 5.91 -13.73
C GLU A 198 15.31 6.85 -14.13
N LYS A 199 15.27 7.39 -15.36
CA LYS A 199 16.25 8.38 -15.82
C LYS A 199 16.26 9.62 -14.92
N TYR A 200 15.09 10.10 -14.53
CA TYR A 200 14.93 11.27 -13.65
C TYR A 200 15.49 10.98 -12.24
N SER A 201 15.25 9.79 -11.69
CA SER A 201 15.80 9.35 -10.42
C SER A 201 17.33 9.25 -10.49
N ASN A 202 17.86 8.58 -11.51
CA ASN A 202 19.29 8.35 -11.68
C ASN A 202 20.09 9.65 -11.96
N SER A 203 19.44 10.70 -12.47
CA SER A 203 20.10 12.01 -12.66
C SER A 203 20.27 12.82 -11.36
N GLY A 204 19.75 12.37 -10.22
CA GLY A 204 19.74 13.09 -8.95
C GLY A 204 18.63 14.14 -8.83
N LYS A 205 17.99 14.56 -9.93
CA LYS A 205 16.95 15.60 -9.95
C LYS A 205 15.74 15.27 -9.08
N LEU A 206 15.39 13.98 -8.99
CA LEU A 206 14.32 13.53 -8.11
C LEU A 206 14.61 13.91 -6.65
N GLY A 207 15.81 13.60 -6.15
CA GLY A 207 16.24 13.93 -4.80
C GLY A 207 16.34 15.42 -4.55
N GLU A 208 16.85 16.20 -5.51
CA GLU A 208 16.91 17.67 -5.44
C GLU A 208 15.50 18.28 -5.31
N ASN A 209 14.57 17.84 -6.15
CA ASN A 209 13.19 18.34 -6.11
C ASN A 209 12.44 17.92 -4.83
N ILE A 210 12.69 16.73 -4.31
CA ILE A 210 12.15 16.32 -3.01
C ILE A 210 12.68 17.23 -1.90
N LYS A 211 13.97 17.53 -1.88
CA LYS A 211 14.57 18.45 -0.90
C LYS A 211 13.95 19.86 -1.01
N TYR A 212 13.84 20.39 -2.24
CA TYR A 212 13.23 21.68 -2.47
C TYR A 212 11.77 21.72 -2.02
N PHE A 213 10.96 20.74 -2.42
CA PHE A 213 9.57 20.64 -2.00
C PHE A 213 9.41 20.59 -0.46
N ASN A 214 10.24 19.79 0.19
CA ASN A 214 10.25 19.69 1.64
C ASN A 214 10.65 21.00 2.33
N SER A 215 11.60 21.75 1.77
CA SER A 215 11.99 23.07 2.31
C SER A 215 10.88 24.11 2.14
N CYS A 216 10.14 24.08 1.03
CA CYS A 216 8.98 24.95 0.84
C CYS A 216 7.87 24.65 1.87
N LEU A 217 7.56 23.36 2.11
CA LEU A 217 6.55 22.99 3.11
C LEU A 217 6.99 23.37 4.53
N GLN A 218 8.27 23.20 4.85
CA GLN A 218 8.82 23.65 6.14
C GLN A 218 8.71 25.14 6.31
N TYR A 219 9.06 25.92 5.27
CA TYR A 219 8.88 27.38 5.28
C TYR A 219 7.42 27.78 5.59
N PHE A 220 6.43 27.07 5.00
CA PHE A 220 5.02 27.35 5.30
C PHE A 220 4.64 27.05 6.74
N THR A 221 5.09 25.93 7.31
CA THR A 221 4.85 25.58 8.71
C THR A 221 5.46 26.63 9.65
N ASP A 222 6.68 27.08 9.35
CA ASP A 222 7.38 28.07 10.19
C ASP A 222 6.77 29.47 10.06
N LYS A 223 6.32 29.84 8.87
CA LYS A 223 5.72 31.13 8.58
C LYS A 223 4.30 31.28 9.13
N TYR A 224 3.55 30.19 9.17
CA TYR A 224 2.14 30.20 9.58
C TYR A 224 1.90 29.25 10.77
N PRO A 225 2.60 29.42 11.92
CA PRO A 225 2.52 28.51 13.05
C PRO A 225 1.16 28.53 13.76
N ASN A 226 0.31 29.51 13.47
CA ASN A 226 -1.07 29.56 13.97
C ASN A 226 -2.03 28.67 13.18
N ILE A 227 -1.69 28.33 11.93
CA ILE A 227 -2.50 27.51 11.02
C ILE A 227 -1.98 26.07 11.03
N PHE A 228 -0.68 25.88 10.87
CA PHE A 228 -0.08 24.56 10.73
C PHE A 228 0.59 24.11 12.05
N LEU A 229 0.28 22.89 12.46
CA LEU A 229 0.91 22.25 13.61
C LEU A 229 2.27 21.66 13.22
N GLN A 230 2.29 20.91 12.11
CA GLN A 230 3.49 20.22 11.61
C GLN A 230 3.31 19.76 10.17
N LYS A 231 4.40 19.28 9.59
CA LYS A 231 4.44 18.58 8.32
C LYS A 231 4.61 17.08 8.57
N ASN A 232 3.81 16.26 7.89
CA ASN A 232 3.92 14.79 7.89
C ASN A 232 4.31 14.28 6.50
N GLY A 233 4.94 13.10 6.43
CA GLY A 233 5.15 12.36 5.20
C GLY A 233 6.59 12.22 4.76
N TRP A 234 6.77 11.64 3.56
CA TRP A 234 8.08 11.31 2.99
C TRP A 234 8.09 11.48 1.47
N GLY A 235 9.22 11.94 0.92
CA GLY A 235 9.35 12.19 -0.51
C GLY A 235 8.41 13.29 -0.99
N PHE A 236 7.62 13.01 -2.03
CA PHE A 236 6.51 13.87 -2.48
C PHE A 236 5.15 13.51 -1.87
N MET A 237 5.09 12.52 -1.00
CA MET A 237 3.88 12.18 -0.26
C MET A 237 3.90 12.92 1.07
N GLN A 238 3.38 14.15 1.08
CA GLN A 238 3.45 15.08 2.19
C GLN A 238 2.07 15.62 2.54
N GLY A 239 1.88 15.97 3.80
CA GLY A 239 0.71 16.64 4.34
C GLY A 239 1.09 17.73 5.32
N LEU A 240 0.34 18.82 5.35
CA LEU A 240 0.40 19.84 6.37
C LEU A 240 -0.72 19.59 7.37
N VAL A 241 -0.38 19.38 8.63
CA VAL A 241 -1.35 19.15 9.71
C VAL A 241 -1.84 20.48 10.22
N LEU A 242 -3.15 20.72 10.19
CA LEU A 242 -3.78 21.91 10.71
C LEU A 242 -3.85 21.87 12.23
N LYS A 243 -3.78 23.03 12.89
CA LYS A 243 -4.03 23.16 14.33
C LYS A 243 -5.50 22.95 14.67
N ASN A 244 -6.40 23.47 13.84
CA ASN A 244 -7.84 23.30 13.99
C ASN A 244 -8.42 22.74 12.70
N GLU A 245 -9.17 21.63 12.79
CA GLU A 245 -9.81 20.99 11.63
C GLU A 245 -10.83 21.91 10.95
N ASN A 246 -11.37 22.89 11.68
CA ASN A 246 -12.36 23.86 11.17
C ASN A 246 -11.75 24.94 10.27
N ASP A 247 -10.42 25.07 10.17
CA ASP A 247 -9.76 26.11 9.34
C ASP A 247 -9.90 25.85 7.83
N LEU A 248 -10.41 24.68 7.41
CA LEU A 248 -10.71 24.36 6.00
C LEU A 248 -12.18 24.54 5.61
N SER A 249 -13.05 24.96 6.53
CA SER A 249 -14.50 25.07 6.30
C SER A 249 -14.99 26.44 5.80
N ASN A 250 -14.06 27.33 5.40
CA ASN A 250 -14.37 28.66 4.84
C ASN A 250 -13.81 28.84 3.44
#